data_836d5f877a1d1fe2750118b14b1c9b9b
#
_entry.id   836d5f877a1d1fe2750118b14b1c9b9b
#
_cell.length_a   1.000
_cell.length_b   1.000
_cell.length_c   1.000
_cell.angle_alpha   90.00
_cell.angle_beta   90.00
_cell.angle_gamma   90.00
#
_symmetry.space_group_name_H-M   'P 1'
#
loop_
_entity.id
_entity.type
_entity.pdbx_description
1 polymer ?
#
loop_
_entity_poly.entity_id
_entity_poly.type
_entity_poly.pdbx_seq_one_letter_code
_entity_poly.pdbx_strand_id
1 'polypeptide(L)'
;MATVYKKNAQNVYKVPFYSQFWTWWALVLTLAVLSLVVGLVVSIKIVQVVLWSLVAILTIWRAYTLTGSVIKAGTIRQYITQKGAERAITKSLLATMSVNQLRDTPYISVPRVTVGASLPSCVKVKMEKLPGMYDIDKLTEDINASFRGKLGAYAIVSSRITDDGLYYKFVLEDKGSDKTWRPKSLEEMKQNSHEIKLQNDLIINLADKPHIIAWGKSGSGKSSLLFSMILQLLMSGSEVYFIDPKSEFSAFQEFYPMERIQEDTEAILKLLRHVCGELTRRQKIVAKAVKKQQKIGLRGYDIGLIPIVVVADEIGSAVASMDNKQKKEFLALLTQIVQKGRSVSVFCIVATQSPKTDTTLSSDIRSQFATKILLGSANAETQRMAFDGEVATKGGVERFKGFYISDGKTDETPLSFAVTDLHTHHLNDLKCFEKAYKMGSR
;
A
#
# COMPACT_ATOMS: atom_id res chain seq x y z
N MET A 1 -15.69 20.77 11.83
CA MET A 1 -15.61 21.92 12.76
C MET A 1 -14.53 21.66 13.77
N ALA A 2 -13.65 22.63 14.01
CA ALA A 2 -12.60 22.57 15.01
C ALA A 2 -13.22 22.38 16.42
N THR A 3 -12.52 21.66 17.28
CA THR A 3 -12.98 21.48 18.66
C THR A 3 -12.41 22.59 19.53
N VAL A 4 -13.27 23.26 20.29
CA VAL A 4 -12.88 24.34 21.19
C VAL A 4 -12.60 23.77 22.57
N TYR A 5 -11.45 24.07 23.13
CA TYR A 5 -11.02 23.66 24.47
C TYR A 5 -10.92 24.85 25.40
N LYS A 6 -11.33 24.69 26.65
CA LYS A 6 -11.24 25.70 27.69
C LYS A 6 -10.02 25.45 28.57
N LYS A 7 -9.24 26.49 28.81
CA LYS A 7 -8.13 26.50 29.76
C LYS A 7 -8.66 26.56 31.21
N ASN A 8 -8.21 25.69 32.09
CA ASN A 8 -8.56 25.74 33.52
C ASN A 8 -7.58 26.61 34.30
N ALA A 9 -7.83 26.81 35.61
CA ALA A 9 -6.97 27.57 36.51
C ALA A 9 -5.54 27.10 36.59
N GLN A 10 -5.25 25.83 36.20
CA GLN A 10 -3.91 25.26 36.17
C GLN A 10 -3.25 25.34 34.76
N ASN A 11 -3.79 26.17 33.87
CA ASN A 11 -3.34 26.31 32.49
C ASN A 11 -3.42 25.02 31.64
N VAL A 12 -4.23 24.05 32.03
CA VAL A 12 -4.46 22.81 31.30
C VAL A 12 -5.75 22.89 30.51
N TYR A 13 -5.70 22.63 29.21
CA TYR A 13 -6.90 22.55 28.38
C TYR A 13 -7.62 21.23 28.64
N LYS A 14 -8.91 21.31 28.98
CA LYS A 14 -9.77 20.13 29.16
C LYS A 14 -10.71 19.96 27.98
N VAL A 15 -10.83 18.73 27.53
CA VAL A 15 -11.86 18.34 26.55
C VAL A 15 -13.22 18.60 27.16
N PRO A 16 -14.16 19.27 26.45
CA PRO A 16 -15.51 19.47 26.95
C PRO A 16 -16.14 18.14 27.41
N PHE A 17 -16.84 18.18 28.56
CA PHE A 17 -17.41 17.00 29.18
C PHE A 17 -18.26 16.14 28.20
N TYR A 18 -19.08 16.79 27.37
CA TYR A 18 -19.95 16.16 26.40
C TYR A 18 -19.23 15.44 25.23
N SER A 19 -17.94 15.68 25.03
CA SER A 19 -17.16 15.02 23.95
C SER A 19 -16.38 13.78 24.41
N GLN A 20 -16.41 13.48 25.71
CA GLN A 20 -15.68 12.32 26.25
C GLN A 20 -16.47 11.04 26.09
N PHE A 21 -15.83 9.96 25.69
CA PHE A 21 -16.44 8.62 25.54
C PHE A 21 -17.13 8.14 26.81
N TRP A 22 -16.49 8.36 27.96
CA TRP A 22 -17.00 7.95 29.27
C TRP A 22 -18.21 8.75 29.74
N THR A 23 -18.40 9.97 29.28
CA THR A 23 -19.54 10.82 29.69
C THR A 23 -20.86 10.30 29.12
N TRP A 24 -20.86 9.71 27.93
CA TRP A 24 -22.04 9.05 27.39
C TRP A 24 -22.44 7.82 28.20
N TRP A 25 -21.47 7.00 28.59
CA TRP A 25 -21.75 5.84 29.44
C TRP A 25 -22.13 6.27 30.84
N ALA A 26 -21.51 7.30 31.41
CA ALA A 26 -21.91 7.88 32.68
C ALA A 26 -23.34 8.42 32.63
N LEU A 27 -23.72 9.10 31.53
CA LEU A 27 -25.07 9.61 31.32
C LEU A 27 -26.10 8.47 31.20
N VAL A 28 -25.80 7.44 30.45
CA VAL A 28 -26.64 6.24 30.33
C VAL A 28 -26.78 5.53 31.68
N LEU A 29 -25.68 5.38 32.42
CA LEU A 29 -25.69 4.76 33.76
C LEU A 29 -26.47 5.62 34.76
N THR A 30 -26.31 6.94 34.71
CA THR A 30 -27.04 7.89 35.57
C THR A 30 -28.54 7.82 35.28
N LEU A 31 -28.93 7.78 34.01
CA LEU A 31 -30.34 7.63 33.63
C LEU A 31 -30.91 6.25 34.05
N ALA A 32 -30.13 5.18 33.96
CA ALA A 32 -30.54 3.85 34.42
C ALA A 32 -30.72 3.79 35.92
N VAL A 33 -29.80 4.39 36.71
CA VAL A 33 -29.91 4.50 38.17
C VAL A 33 -31.08 5.37 38.57
N LEU A 34 -31.27 6.51 37.89
CA LEU A 34 -32.41 7.40 38.13
C LEU A 34 -33.76 6.71 37.88
N SER A 35 -33.82 5.91 36.81
CA SER A 35 -34.98 5.08 36.47
C SER A 35 -35.29 4.03 37.57
N LEU A 36 -34.24 3.43 38.16
CA LEU A 36 -34.37 2.50 39.26
C LEU A 36 -34.89 3.19 40.54
N VAL A 37 -34.34 4.35 40.89
CA VAL A 37 -34.74 5.14 42.05
C VAL A 37 -36.17 5.69 41.90
N VAL A 38 -36.50 6.23 40.71
CA VAL A 38 -37.88 6.67 40.43
C VAL A 38 -38.86 5.50 40.48
N GLY A 39 -38.45 4.32 40.05
CA GLY A 39 -39.28 3.10 40.13
C GLY A 39 -39.56 2.63 41.55
N LEU A 40 -38.66 2.90 42.50
CA LEU A 40 -38.82 2.56 43.91
C LEU A 40 -39.69 3.61 44.65
N VAL A 41 -39.65 4.84 44.21
CA VAL A 41 -40.33 5.99 44.93
C VAL A 41 -41.67 6.33 44.30
N VAL A 42 -41.83 6.19 43.00
CA VAL A 42 -43.02 6.59 42.25
C VAL A 42 -43.62 5.40 41.51
N SER A 43 -44.80 4.98 41.95
CA SER A 43 -45.54 3.82 41.41
C SER A 43 -46.11 4.05 39.98
N ILE A 44 -45.60 5.02 39.23
CA ILE A 44 -46.08 5.34 37.88
C ILE A 44 -45.32 4.48 36.83
N LYS A 45 -45.86 3.35 36.47
CA LYS A 45 -45.30 2.38 35.48
C LYS A 45 -44.97 3.05 34.11
N ILE A 46 -45.72 4.05 33.70
CA ILE A 46 -45.51 4.76 32.42
C ILE A 46 -44.18 5.52 32.41
N VAL A 47 -43.80 6.18 33.49
CA VAL A 47 -42.52 6.91 33.59
C VAL A 47 -41.34 5.96 33.52
N GLN A 48 -41.44 4.80 34.14
CA GLN A 48 -40.41 3.76 34.04
C GLN A 48 -40.24 3.24 32.62
N VAL A 49 -41.33 2.92 31.93
CA VAL A 49 -41.30 2.44 30.54
C VAL A 49 -40.65 3.47 29.62
N VAL A 50 -40.98 4.75 29.77
CA VAL A 50 -40.37 5.84 28.95
C VAL A 50 -38.88 5.98 29.21
N LEU A 51 -38.43 5.92 30.48
CA LEU A 51 -37.02 6.02 30.84
C LEU A 51 -36.20 4.83 30.30
N TRP A 52 -36.70 3.63 30.45
CA TRP A 52 -36.07 2.41 29.92
C TRP A 52 -36.03 2.42 28.38
N SER A 53 -37.08 2.91 27.73
CA SER A 53 -37.10 3.08 26.27
C SER A 53 -36.04 4.05 25.81
N LEU A 54 -35.85 5.18 26.49
CA LEU A 54 -34.80 6.16 26.19
C LEU A 54 -33.40 5.56 26.38
N VAL A 55 -33.16 4.83 27.46
CA VAL A 55 -31.89 4.12 27.69
C VAL A 55 -31.62 3.10 26.60
N ALA A 56 -32.61 2.33 26.22
CA ALA A 56 -32.50 1.36 25.14
C ALA A 56 -32.17 2.02 23.80
N ILE A 57 -32.89 3.08 23.42
CA ILE A 57 -32.67 3.83 22.17
C ILE A 57 -31.24 4.41 22.13
N LEU A 58 -30.78 5.05 23.21
CA LEU A 58 -29.44 5.62 23.31
C LEU A 58 -28.37 4.53 23.22
N THR A 59 -28.58 3.41 23.84
CA THR A 59 -27.62 2.27 23.83
C THR A 59 -27.54 1.64 22.44
N ILE A 60 -28.69 1.41 21.80
CA ILE A 60 -28.76 0.87 20.42
C ILE A 60 -28.10 1.82 19.44
N TRP A 61 -28.42 3.13 19.53
CA TRP A 61 -27.81 4.15 18.66
C TRP A 61 -26.29 4.21 18.85
N ARG A 62 -25.80 4.09 20.08
CA ARG A 62 -24.37 4.08 20.38
C ARG A 62 -23.68 2.82 19.88
N ALA A 63 -24.31 1.66 20.08
CA ALA A 63 -23.83 0.38 19.54
C ALA A 63 -23.72 0.44 18.01
N TYR A 64 -24.74 0.95 17.34
CA TYR A 64 -24.77 1.13 15.89
C TYR A 64 -23.61 2.02 15.41
N THR A 65 -23.40 3.19 16.05
CA THR A 65 -22.31 4.13 15.68
C THR A 65 -20.92 3.53 15.93
N LEU A 66 -20.74 2.78 17.01
CA LEU A 66 -19.49 2.08 17.32
C LEU A 66 -19.22 0.95 16.30
N THR A 67 -20.22 0.12 16.04
CA THR A 67 -20.10 -0.97 15.06
C THR A 67 -19.76 -0.42 13.68
N GLY A 68 -20.43 0.63 13.21
CA GLY A 68 -20.11 1.29 11.95
C GLY A 68 -18.70 1.85 11.92
N SER A 69 -18.20 2.37 13.05
CA SER A 69 -16.82 2.88 13.14
C SER A 69 -15.78 1.76 13.14
N VAL A 70 -16.06 0.63 13.78
CA VAL A 70 -15.19 -0.55 13.78
C VAL A 70 -15.15 -1.20 12.40
N ILE A 71 -16.31 -1.31 11.73
CA ILE A 71 -16.37 -1.84 10.34
C ILE A 71 -15.53 -0.98 9.40
N LYS A 72 -15.63 0.35 9.49
CA LYS A 72 -14.79 1.29 8.70
C LYS A 72 -13.30 1.16 9.02
N ALA A 73 -12.95 0.84 10.25
CA ALA A 73 -11.57 0.63 10.66
C ALA A 73 -11.01 -0.75 10.25
N GLY A 74 -11.86 -1.70 9.91
CA GLY A 74 -11.54 -3.08 9.55
C GLY A 74 -11.55 -4.05 10.73
N THR A 75 -10.82 -3.75 11.81
CA THR A 75 -10.78 -4.57 13.03
C THR A 75 -10.87 -3.70 14.29
N ILE A 76 -11.28 -4.31 15.41
CA ILE A 76 -11.32 -3.64 16.74
C ILE A 76 -9.92 -3.12 17.11
N ARG A 77 -8.86 -3.88 16.85
CA ARG A 77 -7.48 -3.47 17.13
C ARG A 77 -7.10 -2.23 16.35
N GLN A 78 -7.40 -2.20 15.05
CA GLN A 78 -7.17 -1.02 14.20
C GLN A 78 -7.96 0.19 14.69
N TYR A 79 -9.24 0.02 15.05
CA TYR A 79 -10.05 1.10 15.62
C TYR A 79 -9.44 1.69 16.89
N ILE A 80 -8.97 0.83 17.82
CA ILE A 80 -8.33 1.29 19.06
C ILE A 80 -7.03 2.07 18.75
N THR A 81 -6.22 1.56 17.81
CA THR A 81 -4.98 2.24 17.38
C THR A 81 -5.29 3.60 16.77
N GLN A 82 -6.29 3.69 15.88
CA GLN A 82 -6.73 4.95 15.27
C GLN A 82 -7.16 5.96 16.33
N LYS A 83 -7.99 5.55 17.28
CA LYS A 83 -8.46 6.43 18.38
C LYS A 83 -7.34 6.82 19.33
N GLY A 84 -6.38 5.95 19.55
CA GLY A 84 -5.15 6.26 20.30
C GLY A 84 -4.32 7.33 19.60
N ALA A 85 -4.11 7.20 18.29
CA ALA A 85 -3.39 8.17 17.47
C ALA A 85 -4.10 9.54 17.41
N GLU A 86 -5.43 9.56 17.21
CA GLU A 86 -6.23 10.82 17.25
C GLU A 86 -6.02 11.57 18.56
N ARG A 87 -6.06 10.85 19.70
CA ARG A 87 -5.87 11.44 21.02
C ARG A 87 -4.44 11.95 21.24
N ALA A 88 -3.44 11.18 20.81
CA ALA A 88 -2.03 11.56 20.95
C ALA A 88 -1.72 12.83 20.17
N ILE A 89 -2.16 12.90 18.91
CA ILE A 89 -2.01 14.08 18.05
C ILE A 89 -2.74 15.29 18.66
N THR A 90 -4.00 15.12 19.04
CA THR A 90 -4.79 16.22 19.65
C THR A 90 -4.12 16.74 20.92
N LYS A 91 -3.57 15.86 21.77
CA LYS A 91 -2.85 16.24 22.98
C LYS A 91 -1.57 17.01 22.68
N SER A 92 -0.82 16.62 21.67
CA SER A 92 0.38 17.33 21.23
C SER A 92 0.04 18.72 20.71
N LEU A 93 -0.96 18.80 19.84
CA LEU A 93 -1.44 20.09 19.32
C LEU A 93 -1.89 21.05 20.43
N LEU A 94 -2.56 20.53 21.46
CA LEU A 94 -2.92 21.33 22.64
C LEU A 94 -1.71 21.84 23.41
N ALA A 95 -0.61 21.09 23.44
CA ALA A 95 0.61 21.49 24.14
C ALA A 95 1.46 22.49 23.34
N THR A 96 1.49 22.39 22.01
CA THR A 96 2.35 23.21 21.15
C THR A 96 1.65 24.43 20.55
N MET A 97 0.32 24.39 20.38
CA MET A 97 -0.46 25.46 19.76
C MET A 97 -0.91 26.55 20.75
N SER A 98 0.04 27.17 21.43
CA SER A 98 -0.26 28.41 22.20
C SER A 98 -0.70 29.59 21.32
N VAL A 99 -0.54 29.48 20.01
CA VAL A 99 -0.70 30.54 19.01
C VAL A 99 -2.17 30.80 18.60
N ASN A 100 -3.04 29.80 18.73
CA ASN A 100 -4.46 29.92 18.35
C ASN A 100 -5.39 30.24 19.53
N GLN A 101 -4.85 30.91 20.52
CA GLN A 101 -5.67 31.46 21.57
C GLN A 101 -6.61 32.54 20.95
N LEU A 102 -7.92 32.32 21.04
CA LEU A 102 -8.88 33.34 20.68
C LEU A 102 -8.59 34.58 21.53
N ARG A 103 -8.36 35.74 20.91
CA ARG A 103 -7.98 36.98 21.59
C ARG A 103 -8.85 37.16 22.83
N ASP A 104 -8.21 37.36 23.96
CA ASP A 104 -8.82 37.68 25.26
C ASP A 104 -9.77 36.61 25.83
N THR A 105 -9.72 35.40 25.39
CA THR A 105 -10.53 34.29 25.92
C THR A 105 -9.67 33.09 26.38
N PRO A 106 -10.12 32.30 27.38
CA PRO A 106 -9.44 31.10 27.82
C PRO A 106 -9.67 29.93 26.89
N TYR A 107 -10.11 30.16 25.66
CA TYR A 107 -10.42 29.12 24.68
C TYR A 107 -9.35 29.00 23.62
N ILE A 108 -9.10 27.77 23.19
CA ILE A 108 -8.25 27.47 22.06
C ILE A 108 -9.02 26.61 21.06
N SER A 109 -8.86 26.92 19.79
CA SER A 109 -9.40 26.10 18.69
C SER A 109 -8.38 25.09 18.25
N VAL A 110 -8.72 23.81 18.28
CA VAL A 110 -7.86 22.70 17.83
C VAL A 110 -8.46 22.07 16.58
N PRO A 111 -7.63 21.84 15.55
CA PRO A 111 -8.11 21.25 14.31
C PRO A 111 -8.70 19.86 14.55
N ARG A 112 -9.70 19.52 13.78
CA ARG A 112 -10.26 18.16 13.80
C ARG A 112 -9.27 17.23 13.17
N VAL A 113 -8.89 16.19 13.92
CA VAL A 113 -8.02 15.10 13.46
C VAL A 113 -8.88 13.87 13.21
N THR A 114 -8.72 13.25 12.06
CA THR A 114 -9.35 11.96 11.73
C THR A 114 -8.28 10.99 11.29
N VAL A 115 -8.32 9.77 11.82
CA VAL A 115 -7.34 8.72 11.56
C VAL A 115 -8.03 7.56 10.88
N GLY A 116 -7.51 7.13 9.73
CA GLY A 116 -7.93 5.96 8.98
C GLY A 116 -6.77 5.01 8.74
N ALA A 117 -7.04 3.70 8.69
CA ALA A 117 -6.04 2.72 8.27
C ALA A 117 -6.12 2.48 6.76
N SER A 118 -4.95 2.34 6.09
CA SER A 118 -4.88 1.92 4.70
C SER A 118 -4.24 0.53 4.53
N LEU A 119 -3.29 0.21 5.41
CA LEU A 119 -2.61 -1.08 5.49
C LEU A 119 -2.40 -1.42 6.98
N PRO A 120 -2.15 -2.70 7.33
CA PRO A 120 -1.90 -3.09 8.73
C PRO A 120 -0.79 -2.30 9.41
N SER A 121 0.25 -1.93 8.66
CA SER A 121 1.42 -1.18 9.15
C SER A 121 1.40 0.31 8.83
N CYS A 122 0.31 0.82 8.24
CA CYS A 122 0.22 2.20 7.77
C CYS A 122 -1.07 2.86 8.27
N VAL A 123 -0.95 4.09 8.77
CA VAL A 123 -2.07 4.89 9.28
C VAL A 123 -2.10 6.23 8.55
N LYS A 124 -3.26 6.59 8.01
CA LYS A 124 -3.48 7.90 7.38
C LYS A 124 -4.13 8.85 8.35
N VAL A 125 -3.57 10.04 8.49
CA VAL A 125 -4.10 11.12 9.32
C VAL A 125 -4.53 12.26 8.42
N LYS A 126 -5.78 12.73 8.57
CA LYS A 126 -6.32 13.94 7.95
C LYS A 126 -6.62 14.93 9.04
N MET A 127 -6.03 16.12 8.97
CA MET A 127 -6.18 17.20 9.92
C MET A 127 -6.70 18.45 9.22
N GLU A 128 -7.74 19.08 9.77
CA GLU A 128 -8.30 20.33 9.27
C GLU A 128 -7.26 21.46 9.38
N LYS A 129 -7.10 22.25 8.31
CA LYS A 129 -6.21 23.43 8.32
C LYS A 129 -6.98 24.63 8.83
N LEU A 130 -6.58 25.15 9.97
CA LEU A 130 -7.16 26.36 10.54
C LEU A 130 -6.37 27.59 10.11
N PRO A 131 -7.03 28.80 10.03
CA PRO A 131 -6.33 30.05 9.82
C PRO A 131 -5.22 30.25 10.86
N GLY A 132 -4.03 30.68 10.41
CA GLY A 132 -2.86 30.87 11.28
C GLY A 132 -2.10 29.58 11.64
N MET A 133 -2.49 28.42 11.12
CA MET A 133 -1.67 27.21 11.17
C MET A 133 -0.55 27.29 10.16
N TYR A 134 0.66 27.00 10.64
CA TYR A 134 1.91 27.19 9.94
C TYR A 134 2.43 25.97 9.20
N ASP A 135 3.70 26.10 8.83
CA ASP A 135 4.55 25.20 8.14
C ASP A 135 4.27 23.71 8.46
N ILE A 136 4.00 22.95 7.42
CA ILE A 136 3.73 21.52 7.49
C ILE A 136 4.91 20.74 8.09
N ASP A 137 6.13 21.22 7.89
CA ASP A 137 7.35 20.58 8.40
C ASP A 137 7.41 20.66 9.92
N LYS A 138 7.10 21.83 10.50
CA LYS A 138 7.02 21.99 11.95
C LYS A 138 5.90 21.16 12.58
N LEU A 139 4.74 21.10 11.93
CA LEU A 139 3.64 20.22 12.35
C LEU A 139 4.05 18.74 12.30
N THR A 140 4.83 18.34 11.31
CA THR A 140 5.34 16.98 11.16
C THR A 140 6.26 16.61 12.32
N GLU A 141 7.17 17.51 12.71
CA GLU A 141 8.04 17.31 13.87
C GLU A 141 7.24 17.21 15.19
N ASP A 142 6.31 18.11 15.42
CA ASP A 142 5.46 18.11 16.62
C ASP A 142 4.60 16.85 16.73
N ILE A 143 4.04 16.39 15.62
CA ILE A 143 3.24 15.17 15.57
C ILE A 143 4.13 13.94 15.81
N ASN A 144 5.30 13.83 15.17
CA ASN A 144 6.23 12.73 15.42
C ASN A 144 6.67 12.68 16.90
N ALA A 145 6.96 13.81 17.51
CA ALA A 145 7.32 13.90 18.93
C ALA A 145 6.18 13.47 19.87
N SER A 146 4.92 13.49 19.39
CA SER A 146 3.75 13.09 20.17
C SER A 146 3.58 11.58 20.30
N PHE A 147 4.17 10.80 19.39
CA PHE A 147 4.04 9.35 19.37
C PHE A 147 5.01 8.72 20.37
N ARG A 148 4.47 8.26 21.51
CA ARG A 148 5.22 7.62 22.60
C ARG A 148 4.51 6.35 23.07
N GLY A 149 5.22 5.49 23.81
CA GLY A 149 4.69 4.23 24.32
C GLY A 149 4.26 3.28 23.20
N LYS A 150 3.03 2.83 23.20
CA LYS A 150 2.49 1.87 22.19
C LYS A 150 2.45 2.43 20.75
N LEU A 151 2.49 3.73 20.58
CA LEU A 151 2.53 4.40 19.29
C LEU A 151 3.94 4.85 18.90
N GLY A 152 4.95 4.63 19.75
CA GLY A 152 6.32 5.09 19.53
C GLY A 152 7.03 4.43 18.34
N ALA A 153 6.49 3.33 17.83
CA ALA A 153 6.99 2.69 16.61
C ALA A 153 6.52 3.38 15.31
N TYR A 154 5.47 4.24 15.39
CA TYR A 154 4.96 4.94 14.22
C TYR A 154 5.74 6.23 13.96
N ALA A 155 6.08 6.45 12.69
CA ALA A 155 6.71 7.68 12.21
C ALA A 155 5.98 8.21 10.98
N ILE A 156 5.90 9.54 10.83
CA ILE A 156 5.37 10.16 9.62
C ILE A 156 6.36 9.91 8.48
N VAL A 157 5.85 9.36 7.38
CA VAL A 157 6.60 9.08 6.15
C VAL A 157 6.23 10.01 5.01
N SER A 158 5.07 10.68 5.11
CA SER A 158 4.65 11.71 4.16
C SER A 158 3.78 12.73 4.85
N SER A 159 3.92 13.99 4.44
CA SER A 159 3.09 15.12 4.84
C SER A 159 2.78 15.96 3.62
N ARG A 160 1.49 16.24 3.38
CA ARG A 160 1.04 17.08 2.26
C ARG A 160 -0.23 17.86 2.60
N ILE A 161 -0.45 18.94 1.90
CA ILE A 161 -1.71 19.68 1.93
C ILE A 161 -2.61 19.10 0.83
N THR A 162 -3.92 18.99 1.08
CA THR A 162 -4.89 18.58 0.07
C THR A 162 -5.01 19.64 -1.03
N ASP A 163 -5.41 19.23 -2.25
CA ASP A 163 -5.52 20.10 -3.43
C ASP A 163 -6.50 21.27 -3.19
N ASP A 164 -7.53 21.07 -2.35
CA ASP A 164 -8.47 22.11 -1.91
C ASP A 164 -7.87 23.09 -0.86
N GLY A 165 -6.64 22.82 -0.40
CA GLY A 165 -5.96 23.61 0.62
C GLY A 165 -6.56 23.53 2.03
N LEU A 166 -7.61 22.74 2.25
CA LEU A 166 -8.38 22.72 3.49
C LEU A 166 -7.86 21.77 4.57
N TYR A 167 -7.01 20.79 4.18
CA TYR A 167 -6.54 19.76 5.09
C TYR A 167 -5.06 19.48 4.94
N TYR A 168 -4.44 19.10 6.04
CA TYR A 168 -3.15 18.39 6.04
C TYR A 168 -3.42 16.89 6.02
N LYS A 169 -2.68 16.16 5.18
CA LYS A 169 -2.64 14.69 5.15
C LYS A 169 -1.27 14.24 5.61
N PHE A 170 -1.24 13.34 6.59
CA PHE A 170 -0.02 12.66 7.04
C PHE A 170 -0.19 11.16 6.87
N VAL A 171 0.85 10.51 6.42
CA VAL A 171 0.94 9.06 6.37
C VAL A 171 1.96 8.62 7.41
N LEU A 172 1.54 7.77 8.33
CA LEU A 172 2.37 7.21 9.39
C LEU A 172 2.59 5.73 9.13
N GLU A 173 3.81 5.29 9.30
CA GLU A 173 4.20 3.90 9.13
C GLU A 173 4.77 3.34 10.44
N ASP A 174 4.39 2.09 10.76
CA ASP A 174 4.99 1.33 11.86
C ASP A 174 6.40 0.88 11.46
N LYS A 175 7.41 1.55 11.98
CA LYS A 175 8.83 1.25 11.74
C LYS A 175 9.34 0.07 12.56
N GLY A 176 8.62 -0.35 13.60
CA GLY A 176 8.94 -1.52 14.43
C GLY A 176 8.44 -2.84 13.86
N SER A 177 7.60 -2.80 12.83
CA SER A 177 7.06 -3.99 12.19
C SER A 177 8.07 -4.63 11.25
N ASP A 178 8.41 -5.90 11.46
CA ASP A 178 9.21 -6.67 10.49
C ASP A 178 8.35 -7.04 9.27
N LYS A 179 8.65 -6.42 8.16
CA LYS A 179 7.95 -6.61 6.89
C LYS A 179 8.49 -7.76 6.06
N THR A 180 9.65 -8.30 6.43
CA THR A 180 10.29 -9.38 5.70
C THR A 180 9.44 -10.65 5.77
N TRP A 181 8.96 -11.09 4.63
CA TRP A 181 8.29 -12.37 4.52
C TRP A 181 9.32 -13.49 4.44
N ARG A 182 9.17 -14.50 5.32
CA ARG A 182 10.03 -15.69 5.39
C ARG A 182 9.17 -16.94 5.22
N PRO A 183 8.84 -17.33 3.98
CA PRO A 183 8.06 -18.53 3.74
C PRO A 183 8.86 -19.76 4.17
N LYS A 184 8.19 -20.70 4.85
CA LYS A 184 8.82 -21.93 5.35
C LYS A 184 8.82 -23.03 4.32
N SER A 185 7.95 -22.97 3.33
CA SER A 185 7.81 -23.97 2.28
C SER A 185 7.28 -23.35 0.98
N LEU A 186 7.36 -24.08 -0.12
CA LEU A 186 6.77 -23.66 -1.40
C LEU A 186 5.25 -23.54 -1.30
N GLU A 187 4.60 -24.38 -0.51
CA GLU A 187 3.15 -24.35 -0.32
C GLU A 187 2.69 -23.02 0.27
N GLU A 188 3.46 -22.42 1.21
CA GLU A 188 3.20 -21.10 1.75
C GLU A 188 3.36 -19.99 0.70
N MET A 189 4.17 -20.23 -0.33
CA MET A 189 4.39 -19.26 -1.41
C MET A 189 3.28 -19.28 -2.46
N LYS A 190 2.43 -20.31 -2.49
CA LYS A 190 1.35 -20.40 -3.45
C LYS A 190 0.33 -19.29 -3.23
N GLN A 191 0.11 -18.49 -4.26
CA GLN A 191 -0.90 -17.44 -4.29
C GLN A 191 -1.99 -17.79 -5.30
N ASN A 192 -3.08 -17.01 -5.30
CA ASN A 192 -4.09 -17.09 -6.35
C ASN A 192 -3.48 -16.67 -7.70
N SER A 193 -4.12 -17.08 -8.78
CA SER A 193 -3.77 -16.60 -10.12
C SER A 193 -3.76 -15.06 -10.13
N HIS A 194 -2.77 -14.45 -10.72
CA HIS A 194 -2.53 -13.00 -10.78
C HIS A 194 -2.05 -12.35 -9.47
N GLU A 195 -1.98 -13.05 -8.36
CA GLU A 195 -1.51 -12.51 -7.09
C GLU A 195 -0.03 -12.81 -6.85
N ILE A 196 0.70 -11.82 -6.33
CA ILE A 196 2.09 -11.94 -5.91
C ILE A 196 2.21 -11.32 -4.52
N LYS A 197 2.66 -12.09 -3.55
CA LYS A 197 3.00 -11.61 -2.22
C LYS A 197 4.45 -11.16 -2.21
N LEU A 198 4.68 -9.88 -1.92
CA LEU A 198 6.00 -9.26 -1.94
C LEU A 198 6.63 -9.15 -0.55
N GLN A 199 5.81 -8.96 0.48
CA GLN A 199 6.23 -8.92 1.89
C GLN A 199 5.06 -9.32 2.80
N ASN A 200 5.23 -9.34 4.13
CA ASN A 200 4.22 -9.80 5.07
C ASN A 200 2.84 -9.14 4.90
N ASP A 201 2.81 -7.85 4.63
CA ASP A 201 1.60 -7.03 4.54
C ASP A 201 1.29 -6.53 3.11
N LEU A 202 2.00 -7.04 2.09
CA LEU A 202 1.84 -6.58 0.71
C LEU A 202 1.61 -7.73 -0.26
N ILE A 203 0.39 -7.86 -0.74
CA ILE A 203 0.01 -8.72 -1.87
C ILE A 203 -0.44 -7.81 -3.02
N ILE A 204 0.10 -8.01 -4.19
CA ILE A 204 -0.24 -7.31 -5.44
C ILE A 204 -1.05 -8.24 -6.31
N ASN A 205 -2.22 -7.81 -6.76
CA ASN A 205 -2.97 -8.47 -7.81
C ASN A 205 -2.66 -7.79 -9.15
N LEU A 206 -1.99 -8.48 -10.06
CA LEU A 206 -1.56 -7.95 -11.36
C LEU A 206 -2.73 -7.54 -12.26
N ALA A 207 -3.92 -8.11 -12.08
CA ALA A 207 -5.11 -7.69 -12.82
C ALA A 207 -5.57 -6.27 -12.45
N ASP A 208 -5.33 -5.84 -11.21
CA ASP A 208 -5.68 -4.51 -10.72
C ASP A 208 -4.49 -3.55 -10.74
N LYS A 209 -3.30 -4.06 -10.42
CA LYS A 209 -2.02 -3.34 -10.35
C LYS A 209 -1.06 -3.92 -11.39
N PRO A 210 -1.25 -3.62 -12.67
CA PRO A 210 -0.45 -4.20 -13.73
C PRO A 210 1.00 -3.72 -13.63
N HIS A 211 1.88 -4.62 -14.00
CA HIS A 211 3.30 -4.37 -14.13
C HIS A 211 4.01 -3.96 -12.84
N ILE A 212 5.21 -4.45 -12.67
CA ILE A 212 6.09 -4.16 -11.53
C ILE A 212 7.45 -3.74 -12.07
N ILE A 213 7.99 -2.63 -11.56
CA ILE A 213 9.35 -2.23 -11.85
C ILE A 213 10.15 -2.10 -10.56
N ALA A 214 11.38 -2.62 -10.57
CA ALA A 214 12.28 -2.59 -9.43
C ALA A 214 13.64 -2.00 -9.81
N TRP A 215 14.09 -1.02 -9.04
CA TRP A 215 15.42 -0.42 -9.17
C TRP A 215 16.27 -0.79 -7.97
N GLY A 216 17.57 -0.82 -8.16
CA GLY A 216 18.52 -0.98 -7.08
C GLY A 216 19.91 -1.34 -7.57
N LYS A 217 20.92 -0.88 -6.86
CA LYS A 217 22.33 -1.19 -7.16
C LYS A 217 22.60 -2.69 -7.05
N SER A 218 23.72 -3.16 -7.60
CA SER A 218 24.19 -4.52 -7.40
C SER A 218 24.26 -4.85 -5.90
N GLY A 219 23.80 -6.03 -5.52
CA GLY A 219 23.76 -6.49 -4.13
C GLY A 219 22.62 -5.91 -3.27
N SER A 220 21.71 -5.10 -3.82
CA SER A 220 20.55 -4.55 -3.08
C SER A 220 19.43 -5.56 -2.80
N GLY A 221 19.41 -6.72 -3.51
CA GLY A 221 18.41 -7.76 -3.37
C GLY A 221 17.46 -7.89 -4.57
N LYS A 222 17.74 -7.26 -5.73
CA LYS A 222 16.90 -7.35 -6.93
C LYS A 222 16.64 -8.78 -7.40
N SER A 223 17.71 -9.57 -7.57
CA SER A 223 17.57 -10.97 -8.02
C SER A 223 16.76 -11.80 -7.01
N SER A 224 16.96 -11.60 -5.69
CA SER A 224 16.14 -12.27 -4.66
C SER A 224 14.66 -11.87 -4.76
N LEU A 225 14.37 -10.60 -5.05
CA LEU A 225 13.01 -10.12 -5.28
C LEU A 225 12.41 -10.78 -6.53
N LEU A 226 13.14 -10.82 -7.65
CA LEU A 226 12.69 -11.49 -8.88
C LEU A 226 12.45 -12.98 -8.64
N PHE A 227 13.38 -13.69 -8.00
CA PHE A 227 13.23 -15.11 -7.69
C PHE A 227 12.00 -15.41 -6.85
N SER A 228 11.71 -14.56 -5.85
CA SER A 228 10.49 -14.69 -5.05
C SER A 228 9.21 -14.55 -5.89
N MET A 229 9.18 -13.61 -6.84
CA MET A 229 8.04 -13.44 -7.75
C MET A 229 7.95 -14.59 -8.75
N ILE A 230 9.06 -15.03 -9.33
CA ILE A 230 9.12 -16.14 -10.31
C ILE A 230 8.59 -17.44 -9.69
N LEU A 231 9.01 -17.79 -8.47
CA LEU A 231 8.49 -18.98 -7.77
C LEU A 231 6.97 -18.96 -7.69
N GLN A 232 6.38 -17.85 -7.29
CA GLN A 232 4.92 -17.70 -7.16
C GLN A 232 4.23 -17.77 -8.52
N LEU A 233 4.80 -17.16 -9.56
CA LEU A 233 4.28 -17.21 -10.94
C LEU A 233 4.32 -18.62 -11.50
N LEU A 234 5.42 -19.34 -11.33
CA LEU A 234 5.53 -20.74 -11.75
C LEU A 234 4.48 -21.62 -11.06
N MET A 235 4.32 -21.47 -9.75
CA MET A 235 3.34 -22.24 -8.97
C MET A 235 1.88 -21.94 -9.33
N SER A 236 1.59 -20.74 -9.80
CA SER A 236 0.25 -20.35 -10.26
C SER A 236 -0.05 -20.81 -11.69
N GLY A 237 0.90 -21.46 -12.36
CA GLY A 237 0.78 -21.89 -13.74
C GLY A 237 0.88 -20.76 -14.76
N SER A 238 1.43 -19.59 -14.35
CA SER A 238 1.65 -18.46 -15.27
C SER A 238 2.67 -18.81 -16.34
N GLU A 239 2.45 -18.31 -17.56
CA GLU A 239 3.43 -18.40 -18.64
C GLU A 239 4.48 -17.30 -18.47
N VAL A 240 5.70 -17.66 -18.07
CA VAL A 240 6.77 -16.69 -17.81
C VAL A 240 7.75 -16.67 -18.99
N TYR A 241 8.07 -15.50 -19.48
CA TYR A 241 9.04 -15.25 -20.54
C TYR A 241 10.18 -14.41 -19.98
N PHE A 242 11.43 -14.86 -20.15
CA PHE A 242 12.61 -14.22 -19.55
C PHE A 242 13.42 -13.47 -20.60
N ILE A 243 13.71 -12.19 -20.32
CA ILE A 243 14.72 -11.38 -20.99
C ILE A 243 15.94 -11.36 -20.07
N ASP A 244 16.99 -12.07 -20.43
CA ASP A 244 18.11 -12.42 -19.54
C ASP A 244 19.49 -12.11 -20.14
N PRO A 245 19.81 -10.83 -20.41
CA PRO A 245 21.08 -10.46 -21.04
C PRO A 245 22.32 -10.78 -20.19
N LYS A 246 22.16 -11.27 -18.97
CA LYS A 246 23.23 -11.60 -18.04
C LYS A 246 23.29 -13.08 -17.65
N SER A 247 22.45 -13.90 -18.25
CA SER A 247 22.37 -15.35 -17.98
C SER A 247 22.09 -15.71 -16.50
N GLU A 248 21.32 -14.84 -15.81
CA GLU A 248 20.89 -15.06 -14.41
C GLU A 248 19.88 -16.22 -14.31
N PHE A 249 19.12 -16.47 -15.36
CA PHE A 249 18.09 -17.53 -15.44
C PHE A 249 18.53 -18.73 -16.32
N SER A 250 19.77 -18.76 -16.78
CA SER A 250 20.28 -19.82 -17.68
C SER A 250 20.09 -21.21 -17.10
N ALA A 251 20.25 -21.40 -15.79
CA ALA A 251 20.03 -22.69 -15.11
C ALA A 251 18.56 -23.17 -15.21
N PHE A 252 17.58 -22.31 -15.49
CA PHE A 252 16.19 -22.74 -15.67
C PHE A 252 15.98 -23.52 -16.96
N GLN A 253 16.91 -23.44 -17.94
CA GLN A 253 16.86 -24.20 -19.18
C GLN A 253 16.88 -25.73 -18.95
N GLU A 254 17.29 -26.20 -17.77
CA GLU A 254 17.25 -27.63 -17.40
C GLU A 254 15.82 -28.19 -17.26
N PHE A 255 14.84 -27.34 -16.91
CA PHE A 255 13.46 -27.79 -16.66
C PHE A 255 12.38 -26.89 -17.28
N TYR A 256 12.72 -25.71 -17.77
CA TYR A 256 11.79 -24.72 -18.33
C TYR A 256 11.99 -24.59 -19.84
N PRO A 257 10.95 -24.32 -20.65
CA PRO A 257 11.07 -24.22 -22.12
C PRO A 257 12.12 -23.19 -22.54
N MET A 258 13.13 -23.62 -23.29
CA MET A 258 14.27 -22.80 -23.72
C MET A 258 13.83 -21.59 -24.56
N GLU A 259 12.79 -21.76 -25.39
CA GLU A 259 12.25 -20.69 -26.23
C GLU A 259 11.65 -19.53 -25.41
N ARG A 260 11.43 -19.73 -24.10
CA ARG A 260 10.94 -18.71 -23.18
C ARG A 260 12.04 -17.97 -22.42
N ILE A 261 13.31 -18.37 -22.58
CA ILE A 261 14.47 -17.73 -21.94
C ILE A 261 15.40 -17.23 -23.04
N GLN A 262 15.55 -15.93 -23.19
CA GLN A 262 16.30 -15.34 -24.29
C GLN A 262 17.34 -14.33 -23.78
N GLU A 263 18.56 -14.49 -24.28
CA GLU A 263 19.74 -13.69 -23.91
C GLU A 263 20.18 -12.75 -25.04
N ASP A 264 20.08 -13.23 -26.29
CA ASP A 264 20.50 -12.49 -27.47
C ASP A 264 19.47 -11.46 -27.93
N THR A 265 19.94 -10.35 -28.48
CA THR A 265 19.11 -9.24 -28.98
C THR A 265 18.01 -9.70 -29.94
N GLU A 266 18.36 -10.47 -30.98
CA GLU A 266 17.37 -10.92 -31.96
C GLU A 266 16.37 -11.91 -31.36
N ALA A 267 16.83 -12.80 -30.47
CA ALA A 267 15.99 -13.74 -29.77
C ALA A 267 15.04 -13.02 -28.80
N ILE A 268 15.50 -11.98 -28.10
CA ILE A 268 14.66 -11.11 -27.25
C ILE A 268 13.58 -10.39 -28.08
N LEU A 269 13.94 -9.83 -29.23
CA LEU A 269 12.95 -9.20 -30.11
C LEU A 269 11.91 -10.19 -30.63
N LYS A 270 12.34 -11.39 -31.01
CA LYS A 270 11.44 -12.50 -31.42
C LYS A 270 10.49 -12.90 -30.30
N LEU A 271 10.99 -13.03 -29.07
CA LEU A 271 10.19 -13.30 -27.87
C LEU A 271 9.14 -12.23 -27.67
N LEU A 272 9.49 -10.95 -27.71
CA LEU A 272 8.55 -9.84 -27.52
C LEU A 272 7.51 -9.78 -28.65
N ARG A 273 7.90 -10.04 -29.91
CA ARG A 273 6.95 -10.16 -31.05
C ARG A 273 5.94 -11.29 -30.78
N HIS A 274 6.40 -12.43 -30.27
CA HIS A 274 5.53 -13.54 -29.90
C HIS A 274 4.52 -13.13 -28.81
N VAL A 275 4.98 -12.51 -27.71
CA VAL A 275 4.11 -12.02 -26.62
C VAL A 275 3.09 -10.98 -27.13
N CYS A 276 3.49 -10.07 -27.99
CA CYS A 276 2.57 -9.11 -28.63
C CYS A 276 1.54 -9.80 -29.57
N GLY A 277 1.94 -10.88 -30.23
CA GLY A 277 1.02 -11.75 -30.99
C GLY A 277 -0.03 -12.39 -30.08
N GLU A 278 0.40 -12.98 -28.97
CA GLU A 278 -0.50 -13.55 -27.95
C GLU A 278 -1.43 -12.49 -27.32
N LEU A 279 -0.90 -11.30 -27.02
CA LEU A 279 -1.71 -10.18 -26.56
C LEU A 279 -2.84 -9.88 -27.54
N THR A 280 -2.53 -9.79 -28.83
CA THR A 280 -3.52 -9.52 -29.90
C THR A 280 -4.55 -10.66 -30.01
N ARG A 281 -4.10 -11.90 -29.91
CA ARG A 281 -4.97 -13.09 -29.90
C ARG A 281 -5.94 -13.04 -28.70
N ARG A 282 -5.44 -12.73 -27.52
CA ARG A 282 -6.24 -12.63 -26.28
C ARG A 282 -7.23 -11.47 -26.33
N GLN A 283 -6.90 -10.34 -26.97
CA GLN A 283 -7.87 -9.26 -27.21
C GLN A 283 -9.10 -9.72 -27.97
N LYS A 284 -8.91 -10.58 -28.99
CA LYS A 284 -10.04 -11.18 -29.74
C LYS A 284 -10.88 -12.12 -28.85
N ILE A 285 -10.26 -12.87 -27.94
CA ILE A 285 -10.97 -13.74 -26.98
C ILE A 285 -11.81 -12.91 -26.02
N VAL A 286 -11.22 -11.87 -25.40
CA VAL A 286 -11.94 -10.98 -24.49
C VAL A 286 -13.10 -10.27 -25.20
N ALA A 287 -12.88 -9.78 -26.43
CA ALA A 287 -13.94 -9.15 -27.23
C ALA A 287 -15.11 -10.10 -27.53
N LYS A 288 -14.82 -11.39 -27.82
CA LYS A 288 -15.87 -12.41 -27.97
C LYS A 288 -16.62 -12.67 -26.66
N ALA A 289 -15.90 -12.72 -25.52
CA ALA A 289 -16.51 -12.89 -24.21
C ALA A 289 -17.43 -11.71 -23.84
N VAL A 290 -17.00 -10.47 -24.10
CA VAL A 290 -17.83 -9.25 -23.91
C VAL A 290 -19.13 -9.35 -24.70
N LYS A 291 -19.05 -9.74 -25.99
CA LYS A 291 -20.24 -9.93 -26.83
C LYS A 291 -21.17 -11.05 -26.32
N LYS A 292 -20.60 -12.19 -25.92
CA LYS A 292 -21.34 -13.35 -25.42
C LYS A 292 -22.06 -13.06 -24.10
N GLN A 293 -21.34 -12.40 -23.16
CA GLN A 293 -21.87 -12.12 -21.82
C GLN A 293 -22.65 -10.80 -21.76
N GLN A 294 -22.67 -10.00 -22.83
CA GLN A 294 -23.29 -8.66 -22.88
C GLN A 294 -22.80 -7.74 -21.74
N LYS A 295 -21.53 -7.89 -21.34
CA LYS A 295 -20.93 -7.18 -20.21
C LYS A 295 -19.72 -6.39 -20.67
N ILE A 296 -19.81 -5.05 -20.64
CA ILE A 296 -18.71 -4.14 -20.94
C ILE A 296 -17.68 -4.16 -19.80
N GLY A 297 -16.39 -4.01 -20.14
CA GLY A 297 -15.31 -3.90 -19.17
C GLY A 297 -14.76 -5.24 -18.66
N LEU A 298 -15.17 -6.37 -19.26
CA LEU A 298 -14.53 -7.68 -18.98
C LEU A 298 -13.05 -7.65 -19.38
N ARG A 299 -12.22 -8.21 -18.52
CA ARG A 299 -10.77 -8.38 -18.70
C ARG A 299 -10.42 -9.87 -18.84
N GLY A 300 -9.22 -10.17 -19.24
CA GLY A 300 -8.71 -11.55 -19.28
C GLY A 300 -8.83 -12.27 -17.93
N TYR A 301 -8.59 -11.56 -16.83
CA TYR A 301 -8.79 -12.06 -15.47
C TYR A 301 -10.22 -12.54 -15.22
N ASP A 302 -11.22 -11.75 -15.63
CA ASP A 302 -12.63 -12.02 -15.36
C ASP A 302 -13.15 -13.25 -16.14
N ILE A 303 -12.46 -13.67 -17.18
CA ILE A 303 -12.75 -14.85 -17.99
C ILE A 303 -11.76 -16.01 -17.81
N GLY A 304 -10.92 -15.93 -16.77
CA GLY A 304 -10.00 -16.99 -16.36
C GLY A 304 -8.78 -17.19 -17.26
N LEU A 305 -8.32 -16.16 -17.99
CA LEU A 305 -7.08 -16.25 -18.75
C LEU A 305 -5.90 -16.34 -17.77
N ILE A 306 -5.06 -17.34 -17.98
CA ILE A 306 -3.80 -17.53 -17.23
C ILE A 306 -2.86 -16.34 -17.53
N PRO A 307 -2.14 -15.78 -16.53
CA PRO A 307 -1.19 -14.71 -16.78
C PRO A 307 -0.05 -15.09 -17.73
N ILE A 308 0.25 -14.20 -18.68
CA ILE A 308 1.54 -14.16 -19.35
C ILE A 308 2.37 -13.08 -18.69
N VAL A 309 3.58 -13.39 -18.27
CA VAL A 309 4.45 -12.44 -17.58
C VAL A 309 5.83 -12.41 -18.23
N VAL A 310 6.20 -11.23 -18.74
CA VAL A 310 7.58 -10.99 -19.21
C VAL A 310 8.39 -10.51 -18.00
N VAL A 311 9.42 -11.27 -17.65
CA VAL A 311 10.39 -10.94 -16.61
C VAL A 311 11.70 -10.51 -17.26
N ALA A 312 12.13 -9.29 -17.00
CA ALA A 312 13.38 -8.76 -17.52
C ALA A 312 14.33 -8.41 -16.37
N ASP A 313 15.46 -9.09 -16.26
CA ASP A 313 16.54 -8.66 -15.39
C ASP A 313 17.54 -7.80 -16.18
N GLU A 314 17.86 -6.62 -15.63
CA GLU A 314 18.78 -5.64 -16.22
C GLU A 314 18.45 -5.25 -17.67
N ILE A 315 17.25 -4.69 -17.86
CA ILE A 315 16.79 -4.24 -19.18
C ILE A 315 17.77 -3.23 -19.85
N GLY A 316 18.51 -2.46 -19.07
CA GLY A 316 19.54 -1.55 -19.56
C GLY A 316 20.65 -2.27 -20.31
N SER A 317 21.07 -3.45 -19.86
CA SER A 317 22.08 -4.27 -20.53
C SER A 317 21.55 -4.83 -21.86
N ALA A 318 20.30 -5.29 -21.91
CA ALA A 318 19.69 -5.75 -23.16
C ALA A 318 19.67 -4.62 -24.22
N VAL A 319 19.26 -3.42 -23.82
CA VAL A 319 19.15 -2.28 -24.74
C VAL A 319 20.54 -1.72 -25.16
N ALA A 320 21.55 -1.82 -24.27
CA ALA A 320 22.90 -1.36 -24.59
C ALA A 320 23.55 -2.16 -25.74
N SER A 321 23.17 -3.42 -25.95
CA SER A 321 23.65 -4.28 -27.04
C SER A 321 22.90 -4.08 -28.36
N MET A 322 21.83 -3.30 -28.39
CA MET A 322 20.95 -3.09 -29.53
C MET A 322 21.42 -1.91 -30.41
N ASP A 323 21.29 -2.05 -31.71
CA ASP A 323 21.37 -0.93 -32.62
C ASP A 323 20.14 0.01 -32.51
N ASN A 324 20.16 1.17 -33.17
CA ASN A 324 19.08 2.16 -33.09
C ASN A 324 17.73 1.60 -33.58
N LYS A 325 17.72 0.73 -34.60
CA LYS A 325 16.49 0.13 -35.14
C LYS A 325 15.92 -0.89 -34.17
N GLN A 326 16.76 -1.78 -33.68
CA GLN A 326 16.40 -2.79 -32.68
C GLN A 326 15.91 -2.17 -31.38
N LYS A 327 16.59 -1.11 -30.91
CA LYS A 327 16.17 -0.35 -29.72
C LYS A 327 14.78 0.27 -29.90
N LYS A 328 14.51 0.89 -31.04
CA LYS A 328 13.21 1.47 -31.35
C LYS A 328 12.12 0.42 -31.38
N GLU A 329 12.40 -0.74 -31.99
CA GLU A 329 11.48 -1.86 -32.04
C GLU A 329 11.23 -2.46 -30.66
N PHE A 330 12.26 -2.69 -29.86
CA PHE A 330 12.17 -3.18 -28.48
C PHE A 330 11.24 -2.29 -27.63
N LEU A 331 11.46 -0.99 -27.68
CA LEU A 331 10.63 -0.02 -26.94
C LEU A 331 9.18 0.00 -27.44
N ALA A 332 8.94 -0.13 -28.73
CA ALA A 332 7.59 -0.17 -29.28
C ALA A 332 6.83 -1.44 -28.81
N LEU A 333 7.47 -2.61 -28.83
CA LEU A 333 6.89 -3.87 -28.35
C LEU A 333 6.62 -3.83 -26.84
N LEU A 334 7.57 -3.35 -26.04
CA LEU A 334 7.41 -3.19 -24.61
C LEU A 334 6.27 -2.22 -24.28
N THR A 335 6.20 -1.08 -24.97
CA THR A 335 5.13 -0.11 -24.81
C THR A 335 3.76 -0.73 -25.09
N GLN A 336 3.66 -1.54 -26.15
CA GLN A 336 2.41 -2.24 -26.45
C GLN A 336 1.99 -3.19 -25.32
N ILE A 337 2.94 -3.91 -24.73
CA ILE A 337 2.66 -4.83 -23.61
C ILE A 337 2.17 -4.03 -22.39
N VAL A 338 2.89 -2.98 -21.97
CA VAL A 338 2.55 -2.26 -20.74
C VAL A 338 1.26 -1.43 -20.88
N GLN A 339 0.93 -0.93 -22.06
CA GLN A 339 -0.28 -0.16 -22.28
C GLN A 339 -1.55 -1.01 -22.44
N LYS A 340 -1.45 -2.19 -23.06
CA LYS A 340 -2.60 -3.01 -23.44
C LYS A 340 -2.73 -4.31 -22.63
N GLY A 341 -1.66 -4.75 -21.99
CA GLY A 341 -1.55 -6.07 -21.37
C GLY A 341 -2.54 -6.33 -20.24
N ARG A 342 -2.83 -5.31 -19.39
CA ARG A 342 -3.78 -5.42 -18.28
C ARG A 342 -5.12 -6.03 -18.70
N SER A 343 -5.66 -5.59 -19.82
CA SER A 343 -6.98 -6.02 -20.29
C SER A 343 -7.04 -7.49 -20.67
N VAL A 344 -5.89 -8.13 -20.93
CA VAL A 344 -5.80 -9.49 -21.48
C VAL A 344 -4.90 -10.42 -20.66
N SER A 345 -4.58 -10.04 -19.43
CA SER A 345 -3.70 -10.79 -18.49
C SER A 345 -2.29 -11.02 -19.05
N VAL A 346 -1.70 -9.97 -19.66
CA VAL A 346 -0.29 -9.95 -20.07
C VAL A 346 0.43 -8.86 -19.28
N PHE A 347 1.48 -9.24 -18.55
CA PHE A 347 2.13 -8.36 -17.60
C PHE A 347 3.64 -8.31 -17.84
N CYS A 348 4.29 -7.30 -17.24
CA CYS A 348 5.72 -7.11 -17.29
C CYS A 348 6.27 -6.87 -15.89
N ILE A 349 7.36 -7.55 -15.55
CA ILE A 349 8.14 -7.35 -14.33
C ILE A 349 9.55 -6.99 -14.78
N VAL A 350 10.00 -5.80 -14.47
CA VAL A 350 11.29 -5.27 -14.92
C VAL A 350 12.18 -4.99 -13.73
N ALA A 351 13.42 -5.43 -13.80
CA ALA A 351 14.46 -4.99 -12.88
C ALA A 351 15.56 -4.23 -13.63
N THR A 352 16.11 -3.19 -12.99
CA THR A 352 17.21 -2.40 -13.54
C THR A 352 17.99 -1.70 -12.43
N GLN A 353 19.18 -1.20 -12.72
CA GLN A 353 20.07 -0.68 -11.66
C GLN A 353 19.66 0.70 -11.17
N SER A 354 19.22 1.59 -12.03
CA SER A 354 18.92 2.98 -11.65
C SER A 354 17.88 3.63 -12.55
N PRO A 355 16.95 4.38 -12.01
CA PRO A 355 16.01 5.17 -12.82
C PRO A 355 16.68 6.35 -13.54
N LYS A 356 17.90 6.78 -13.12
CA LYS A 356 18.65 7.88 -13.72
C LYS A 356 19.33 7.51 -15.03
N THR A 357 19.89 6.32 -15.10
CA THR A 357 20.58 5.81 -16.29
C THR A 357 19.61 5.33 -17.33
N ASP A 358 18.34 5.38 -17.02
CA ASP A 358 17.30 4.80 -17.83
C ASP A 358 16.84 5.78 -18.93
N THR A 359 17.77 6.11 -19.83
CA THR A 359 17.40 6.56 -21.16
C THR A 359 16.60 5.50 -21.92
N THR A 360 16.50 4.28 -21.35
CA THR A 360 15.85 3.12 -21.93
C THR A 360 14.34 3.17 -21.76
N LEU A 361 13.84 3.50 -20.55
CA LEU A 361 12.41 3.57 -20.27
C LEU A 361 12.00 5.02 -20.07
N SER A 362 11.26 5.56 -21.05
CA SER A 362 10.69 6.90 -20.93
C SER A 362 9.76 7.03 -19.71
N SER A 363 9.52 8.27 -19.26
CA SER A 363 8.54 8.54 -18.18
C SER A 363 7.18 7.92 -18.48
N ASP A 364 6.75 7.96 -19.74
CA ASP A 364 5.46 7.43 -20.17
C ASP A 364 5.38 5.90 -20.01
N ILE A 365 6.46 5.19 -20.31
CA ILE A 365 6.53 3.73 -20.08
C ILE A 365 6.56 3.44 -18.58
N ARG A 366 7.38 4.18 -17.79
CA ARG A 366 7.47 4.00 -16.34
C ARG A 366 6.16 4.27 -15.61
N SER A 367 5.35 5.23 -16.10
CA SER A 367 4.03 5.53 -15.52
C SER A 367 3.03 4.38 -15.64
N GLN A 368 3.24 3.43 -16.57
CA GLN A 368 2.38 2.26 -16.74
C GLN A 368 2.62 1.16 -15.69
N PHE A 369 3.71 1.25 -14.95
CA PHE A 369 4.00 0.29 -13.87
C PHE A 369 3.29 0.72 -12.60
N ALA A 370 2.23 0.01 -12.26
CA ALA A 370 1.40 0.32 -11.10
C ALA A 370 2.11 0.06 -9.75
N THR A 371 3.15 -0.78 -9.75
CA THR A 371 3.99 -1.01 -8.57
C THR A 371 5.45 -0.70 -8.90
N LYS A 372 6.03 0.21 -8.13
CA LYS A 372 7.40 0.70 -8.28
C LYS A 372 8.16 0.45 -6.99
N ILE A 373 9.32 -0.21 -7.09
CA ILE A 373 10.14 -0.61 -5.94
C ILE A 373 11.55 -0.05 -6.12
N LEU A 374 12.10 0.59 -5.10
CA LEU A 374 13.47 1.09 -5.08
C LEU A 374 14.22 0.46 -3.91
N LEU A 375 15.17 -0.43 -4.21
CA LEU A 375 15.95 -1.18 -3.23
C LEU A 375 17.27 -0.47 -2.88
N GLY A 376 17.63 -0.52 -1.62
CA GLY A 376 18.83 0.07 -1.08
C GLY A 376 18.75 1.59 -0.91
N SER A 377 19.87 2.19 -0.53
CA SER A 377 19.96 3.63 -0.32
C SER A 377 20.03 4.38 -1.64
N ALA A 378 19.19 5.38 -1.80
CA ALA A 378 19.14 6.26 -2.96
C ALA A 378 19.00 7.73 -2.51
N ASN A 379 19.61 8.65 -3.26
CA ASN A 379 19.44 10.07 -3.02
C ASN A 379 18.03 10.55 -3.43
N ALA A 380 17.65 11.73 -2.97
CA ALA A 380 16.32 12.31 -3.24
C ALA A 380 15.97 12.41 -4.73
N GLU A 381 16.94 12.73 -5.58
CA GLU A 381 16.74 12.82 -7.02
C GLU A 381 16.40 11.47 -7.66
N THR A 382 17.13 10.41 -7.27
CA THR A 382 16.84 9.03 -7.70
C THR A 382 15.45 8.58 -7.23
N GLN A 383 15.08 8.93 -6.01
CA GLN A 383 13.74 8.63 -5.47
C GLN A 383 12.64 9.36 -6.25
N ARG A 384 12.83 10.65 -6.56
CA ARG A 384 11.85 11.40 -7.39
C ARG A 384 11.67 10.79 -8.77
N MET A 385 12.76 10.30 -9.38
CA MET A 385 12.67 9.61 -10.66
C MET A 385 11.97 8.25 -10.57
N ALA A 386 12.17 7.50 -9.47
CA ALA A 386 11.55 6.21 -9.26
C ALA A 386 10.06 6.34 -8.89
N PHE A 387 9.69 7.38 -8.16
CA PHE A 387 8.37 7.55 -7.56
C PHE A 387 7.60 8.78 -8.08
N ASP A 388 7.86 9.17 -9.33
CA ASP A 388 7.14 10.25 -10.04
C ASP A 388 7.09 11.57 -9.25
N GLY A 389 8.19 11.94 -8.61
CA GLY A 389 8.34 13.19 -7.85
C GLY A 389 8.32 13.02 -6.33
N GLU A 390 7.87 11.89 -5.82
CA GLU A 390 7.80 11.64 -4.37
C GLU A 390 9.15 11.18 -3.80
N VAL A 391 9.37 11.51 -2.53
CA VAL A 391 10.59 11.14 -1.79
C VAL A 391 10.20 10.49 -0.48
N ALA A 392 10.77 9.32 -0.19
CA ALA A 392 10.64 8.68 1.10
C ALA A 392 11.38 9.47 2.19
N THR A 393 10.93 9.34 3.42
CA THR A 393 11.61 9.94 4.58
C THR A 393 13.07 9.50 4.67
N LYS A 394 13.94 10.44 5.04
CA LYS A 394 15.39 10.21 5.18
C LYS A 394 15.67 9.07 6.18
N GLY A 395 16.47 8.11 5.76
CA GLY A 395 16.99 7.04 6.59
C GLY A 395 17.92 6.15 5.77
N GLY A 396 18.99 5.64 6.36
CA GLY A 396 19.81 4.60 5.73
C GLY A 396 18.96 3.35 5.52
N VAL A 397 19.01 2.79 4.34
CA VAL A 397 18.28 1.57 4.01
C VAL A 397 19.28 0.43 3.99
N GLU A 398 19.03 -0.59 4.80
CA GLU A 398 19.82 -1.81 4.84
C GLU A 398 19.69 -2.62 3.54
N ARG A 399 20.60 -3.55 3.33
CA ARG A 399 20.51 -4.52 2.24
C ARG A 399 19.19 -5.30 2.31
N PHE A 400 18.59 -5.63 1.18
CA PHE A 400 17.27 -6.29 1.04
C PHE A 400 16.09 -5.45 1.56
N LYS A 401 16.29 -4.17 1.79
CA LYS A 401 15.25 -3.22 2.15
C LYS A 401 15.20 -2.07 1.15
N GLY A 402 14.09 -1.35 1.14
CA GLY A 402 13.88 -0.23 0.23
C GLY A 402 12.56 0.47 0.50
N PHE A 403 12.04 1.06 -0.56
CA PHE A 403 10.73 1.71 -0.56
C PHE A 403 9.92 1.26 -1.77
N TYR A 404 8.61 1.36 -1.68
CA TYR A 404 7.72 1.06 -2.79
C TYR A 404 6.54 2.02 -2.84
N ILE A 405 6.02 2.22 -4.05
CA ILE A 405 4.70 2.81 -4.32
C ILE A 405 3.87 1.77 -5.06
N SER A 406 2.58 1.71 -4.76
CA SER A 406 1.63 0.91 -5.52
C SER A 406 0.30 1.64 -5.63
N ASP A 407 -0.21 1.80 -6.83
CA ASP A 407 -1.43 2.55 -7.14
C ASP A 407 -2.61 2.15 -6.26
N GLY A 408 -3.29 3.16 -5.68
CA GLY A 408 -4.44 2.97 -4.81
C GLY A 408 -4.17 2.21 -3.50
N LYS A 409 -2.90 1.82 -3.21
CA LYS A 409 -2.51 1.26 -1.90
C LYS A 409 -1.75 2.28 -1.06
N THR A 410 -0.83 3.01 -1.67
CA THR A 410 0.09 3.90 -0.95
C THR A 410 -0.28 5.38 -1.04
N ASP A 411 -1.33 5.75 -1.83
CA ASP A 411 -1.69 7.14 -2.13
C ASP A 411 -0.45 7.95 -2.58
N GLU A 412 0.32 7.38 -3.50
CA GLU A 412 1.57 7.95 -4.04
C GLU A 412 2.68 8.15 -3.00
N THR A 413 2.50 7.73 -1.77
CA THR A 413 3.50 7.85 -0.71
C THR A 413 4.44 6.65 -0.73
N PRO A 414 5.78 6.85 -0.80
CA PRO A 414 6.72 5.74 -0.68
C PRO A 414 6.68 5.13 0.72
N LEU A 415 6.33 3.86 0.81
CA LEU A 415 6.33 3.06 2.05
C LEU A 415 7.54 2.15 2.11
N SER A 416 7.94 1.77 3.32
CA SER A 416 9.07 0.85 3.54
C SER A 416 8.80 -0.52 2.93
N PHE A 417 9.79 -1.06 2.25
CA PHE A 417 9.78 -2.35 1.57
C PHE A 417 10.86 -3.26 2.13
N ALA A 418 10.54 -4.56 2.23
CA ALA A 418 11.50 -5.61 2.56
C ALA A 418 11.37 -6.76 1.57
N VAL A 419 12.50 -7.18 1.01
CA VAL A 419 12.55 -8.32 0.08
C VAL A 419 12.23 -9.60 0.83
N THR A 420 11.48 -10.50 0.19
CA THR A 420 11.20 -11.85 0.71
C THR A 420 12.49 -12.62 0.94
N ASP A 421 12.63 -13.20 2.10
CA ASP A 421 13.79 -14.01 2.48
C ASP A 421 13.59 -15.48 2.06
N LEU A 422 14.19 -15.85 0.95
CA LEU A 422 14.20 -17.22 0.44
C LEU A 422 15.35 -18.05 1.01
N HIS A 423 16.38 -17.39 1.56
CA HIS A 423 17.61 -18.06 1.99
C HIS A 423 17.45 -18.83 3.30
N THR A 424 16.71 -18.27 4.25
CA THR A 424 16.51 -18.87 5.59
C THR A 424 15.96 -20.29 5.51
N HIS A 425 15.15 -20.60 4.50
CA HIS A 425 14.54 -21.93 4.31
C HIS A 425 14.92 -22.59 2.99
N HIS A 426 16.04 -22.19 2.38
CA HIS A 426 16.61 -22.77 1.15
C HIS A 426 15.63 -22.81 -0.04
N LEU A 427 14.70 -21.84 -0.12
CA LEU A 427 13.74 -21.76 -1.23
C LEU A 427 14.33 -21.14 -2.49
N ASN A 428 15.56 -20.66 -2.44
CA ASN A 428 16.33 -20.16 -3.59
C ASN A 428 17.09 -21.28 -4.37
N ASP A 429 16.98 -22.53 -3.95
CA ASP A 429 17.62 -23.65 -4.64
C ASP A 429 16.92 -23.95 -5.97
N LEU A 430 17.68 -24.30 -7.02
CA LEU A 430 17.16 -24.61 -8.37
C LEU A 430 16.04 -25.67 -8.35
N LYS A 431 16.16 -26.68 -7.49
CA LYS A 431 15.16 -27.74 -7.30
C LYS A 431 13.79 -27.17 -6.84
N CYS A 432 13.77 -26.05 -6.12
CA CYS A 432 12.53 -25.39 -5.71
C CYS A 432 11.80 -24.78 -6.91
N PHE A 433 12.53 -24.19 -7.85
CA PHE A 433 11.96 -23.65 -9.10
C PHE A 433 11.43 -24.76 -10.02
N GLU A 434 12.16 -25.87 -10.17
CA GLU A 434 11.69 -27.03 -10.89
C GLU A 434 10.40 -27.62 -10.27
N LYS A 435 10.36 -27.76 -8.93
CA LYS A 435 9.17 -28.21 -8.20
C LYS A 435 8.01 -27.24 -8.37
N ALA A 436 8.27 -25.95 -8.28
CA ALA A 436 7.26 -24.89 -8.48
C ALA A 436 6.66 -24.96 -9.89
N TYR A 437 7.48 -25.12 -10.92
CA TYR A 437 7.01 -25.30 -12.31
C TYR A 437 6.14 -26.56 -12.47
N LYS A 438 6.57 -27.69 -11.91
CA LYS A 438 5.78 -28.95 -11.94
C LYS A 438 4.44 -28.81 -11.19
N MET A 439 4.39 -28.00 -10.12
CA MET A 439 3.14 -27.74 -9.38
C MET A 439 2.16 -26.89 -10.20
N GLY A 440 2.64 -25.91 -10.94
CA GLY A 440 1.80 -25.05 -11.77
C GLY A 440 1.38 -25.68 -13.11
N SER A 441 2.12 -26.67 -13.60
CA SER A 441 1.83 -27.37 -14.86
C SER A 441 0.75 -28.46 -14.71
N ARG A 442 0.29 -28.73 -13.50
CA ARG A 442 -0.81 -29.67 -13.20
C ARG A 442 -2.16 -28.95 -13.19
#